data_47a2f9562ad658e5b612ff21fb2ac82f
#
_entry.id   47a2f9562ad658e5b612ff21fb2ac82f
#
_cell.length_a   1.000
_cell.length_b   1.000
_cell.length_c   1.000
_cell.angle_alpha   90.00
_cell.angle_beta   90.00
_cell.angle_gamma   90.00
#
_symmetry.space_group_name_H-M   'P 1'
#
loop_
_entity.id
_entity.type
_entity.pdbx_description
1 polymer ?
#
loop_
_entity_poly.entity_id
_entity_poly.type
_entity_poly.pdbx_seq_one_letter_code
_entity_poly.pdbx_strand_id
1 'polypeptide(L)'
;MSDSQIKIKEIVTSHPVVLFMKGTAQFPQCGFSGNAINILRACGVETLHTVNVFDDETIRQGIKEFANWPTIPQLYVHGEFIGGSDIMTEMYQSGELKKLLGT
;
A
#
# COMPACT_ATOMS: atom_id res chain seq x y z
N MET A 1 -19.87 -4.84 9.20
CA MET A 1 -18.81 -4.03 8.56
C MET A 1 -19.45 -2.90 7.78
N SER A 2 -18.81 -1.73 7.78
CA SER A 2 -19.25 -0.63 6.94
C SER A 2 -18.98 -0.92 5.46
N ASP A 3 -19.63 -0.15 4.57
CA ASP A 3 -19.41 -0.30 3.12
C ASP A 3 -17.94 -0.08 2.75
N SER A 4 -17.27 0.90 3.38
CA SER A 4 -15.86 1.17 3.12
C SER A 4 -14.97 0.01 3.56
N GLN A 5 -15.26 -0.64 4.69
CA GLN A 5 -14.49 -1.79 5.16
C GLN A 5 -14.64 -2.99 4.21
N ILE A 6 -15.84 -3.24 3.71
CA ILE A 6 -16.10 -4.29 2.72
C ILE A 6 -15.31 -4.02 1.44
N LYS A 7 -15.38 -2.78 0.96
CA LYS A 7 -14.68 -2.36 -0.26
C LYS A 7 -13.16 -2.50 -0.14
N ILE A 8 -12.59 -2.09 1.00
CA ILE A 8 -11.16 -2.23 1.27
C ILE A 8 -10.75 -3.69 1.26
N LYS A 9 -11.52 -4.54 1.94
CA LYS A 9 -11.24 -5.98 1.98
C LYS A 9 -11.25 -6.59 0.57
N GLU A 10 -12.22 -6.22 -0.25
CA GLU A 10 -12.28 -6.67 -1.64
C GLU A 10 -11.04 -6.25 -2.43
N ILE A 11 -10.61 -5.01 -2.28
CA ILE A 11 -9.42 -4.48 -2.97
C ILE A 11 -8.18 -5.29 -2.57
N VAL A 12 -7.91 -5.41 -1.28
CA VAL A 12 -6.66 -6.04 -0.79
C VAL A 12 -6.63 -7.54 -1.05
N THR A 13 -7.77 -8.20 -1.18
CA THR A 13 -7.82 -9.65 -1.47
C THR A 13 -7.90 -9.95 -2.95
N SER A 14 -8.24 -8.97 -3.79
CA SER A 14 -8.38 -9.16 -5.25
C SER A 14 -7.06 -8.97 -6.01
N HIS A 15 -6.05 -8.41 -5.38
CA HIS A 15 -4.76 -8.11 -6.00
C HIS A 15 -3.62 -8.60 -5.11
N PRO A 16 -2.54 -9.17 -5.68
CA PRO A 16 -1.43 -9.69 -4.87
C PRO A 16 -0.66 -8.60 -4.14
N VAL A 17 -0.53 -7.41 -4.73
CA VAL A 17 0.17 -6.28 -4.10
C VAL A 17 -0.67 -5.03 -4.26
N VAL A 18 -1.02 -4.41 -3.14
CA VAL A 18 -1.85 -3.20 -3.11
C VAL A 18 -1.15 -2.12 -2.30
N LEU A 19 -1.03 -0.94 -2.86
CA LEU A 19 -0.52 0.24 -2.16
C LEU A 19 -1.60 1.32 -2.14
N PHE A 20 -2.06 1.67 -0.95
CA PHE A 20 -2.87 2.87 -0.73
C PHE A 20 -1.92 4.03 -0.55
N MET A 21 -2.06 5.07 -1.37
CA MET A 21 -1.11 6.17 -1.41
C MET A 21 -1.79 7.52 -1.65
N LYS A 22 -1.08 8.59 -1.38
CA LYS A 22 -1.51 9.94 -1.72
C LYS A 22 -0.99 10.28 -3.12
N GLY A 23 -1.91 10.47 -4.06
CA GLY A 23 -1.61 10.66 -5.47
C GLY A 23 -1.60 9.36 -6.25
N THR A 24 -1.00 9.39 -7.43
CA THR A 24 -0.88 8.23 -8.33
C THR A 24 0.56 7.74 -8.37
N ALA A 25 0.77 6.53 -8.92
CA ALA A 25 2.11 5.98 -9.08
C ALA A 25 3.00 6.89 -9.93
N GLN A 26 2.43 7.54 -10.95
CA GLN A 26 3.15 8.47 -11.84
C GLN A 26 3.37 9.83 -11.20
N PHE A 27 2.42 10.27 -10.35
CA PHE A 27 2.45 11.60 -9.72
C PHE A 27 2.11 11.49 -8.22
N PRO A 28 3.04 10.94 -7.41
CA PRO A 28 2.82 10.90 -5.95
C PRO A 28 2.69 12.30 -5.37
N GLN A 29 1.76 12.50 -4.46
CA GLN A 29 1.48 13.79 -3.83
C GLN A 29 2.08 13.92 -2.42
N CYS A 30 2.94 12.99 -2.04
CA CYS A 30 3.56 12.94 -0.72
C CYS A 30 4.89 12.22 -0.84
N GLY A 31 5.93 12.73 -0.16
CA GLY A 31 7.26 12.13 -0.19
C GLY A 31 7.28 10.68 0.29
N PHE A 32 6.48 10.35 1.29
CA PHE A 32 6.39 8.98 1.80
C PHE A 32 5.73 8.04 0.78
N SER A 33 4.71 8.50 0.07
CA SER A 33 4.08 7.73 -1.01
C SER A 33 5.05 7.54 -2.19
N GLY A 34 5.80 8.59 -2.53
CA GLY A 34 6.84 8.51 -3.56
C GLY A 34 7.93 7.50 -3.21
N ASN A 35 8.39 7.50 -1.97
CA ASN A 35 9.37 6.54 -1.48
C ASN A 35 8.84 5.11 -1.60
N ALA A 36 7.59 4.87 -1.22
CA ALA A 36 6.96 3.55 -1.32
C ALA A 36 6.92 3.05 -2.76
N ILE A 37 6.51 3.89 -3.70
CA ILE A 37 6.49 3.55 -5.13
C ILE A 37 7.89 3.22 -5.65
N ASN A 38 8.89 4.01 -5.30
CA ASN A 38 10.26 3.78 -5.73
C ASN A 38 10.81 2.45 -5.20
N ILE A 39 10.51 2.12 -3.95
CA ILE A 39 10.90 0.83 -3.35
C ILE A 39 10.26 -0.33 -4.09
N LEU A 40 8.96 -0.28 -4.37
CA LEU A 40 8.26 -1.35 -5.07
C LEU A 40 8.77 -1.53 -6.50
N ARG A 41 9.09 -0.43 -7.20
CA ARG A 41 9.72 -0.50 -8.51
C ARG A 41 11.11 -1.13 -8.46
N ALA A 42 11.90 -0.76 -7.45
CA ALA A 42 13.23 -1.34 -7.24
C ALA A 42 13.17 -2.84 -6.94
N CYS A 43 12.08 -3.30 -6.30
CA CYS A 43 11.84 -4.73 -6.08
C CYS A 43 11.36 -5.47 -7.34
N GLY A 44 11.05 -4.76 -8.41
CA GLY A 44 10.61 -5.39 -9.67
C GLY A 44 9.17 -5.89 -9.66
N VAL A 45 8.30 -5.28 -8.86
CA VAL A 45 6.87 -5.66 -8.81
C VAL A 45 6.20 -5.29 -10.13
N GLU A 46 5.65 -6.30 -10.82
CA GLU A 46 4.96 -6.11 -12.09
C GLU A 46 3.45 -5.91 -11.93
N THR A 47 2.84 -6.54 -10.92
CA THR A 47 1.39 -6.55 -10.72
C THR A 47 0.99 -5.69 -9.52
N LEU A 48 1.43 -4.44 -9.51
CA LEU A 48 1.11 -3.50 -8.44
C LEU A 48 -0.23 -2.82 -8.72
N HIS A 49 -1.15 -2.92 -7.76
CA HIS A 49 -2.39 -2.16 -7.77
C HIS A 49 -2.26 -0.98 -6.81
N THR A 50 -2.39 0.23 -7.30
CA THR A 50 -2.35 1.44 -6.46
C THR A 50 -3.73 2.05 -6.33
N VAL A 51 -4.00 2.60 -5.15
CA VAL A 51 -5.24 3.31 -4.85
C VAL A 51 -4.90 4.70 -4.37
N ASN A 52 -5.36 5.71 -5.09
CA ASN A 52 -5.19 7.11 -4.68
C ASN A 52 -6.26 7.47 -3.65
N VAL A 53 -5.84 7.62 -2.40
CA VAL A 53 -6.78 7.90 -1.31
C VAL A 53 -7.42 9.30 -1.40
N PHE A 54 -6.89 10.18 -2.25
CA PHE A 54 -7.52 11.48 -2.50
C PHE A 54 -8.79 11.37 -3.34
N ASP A 55 -8.98 10.27 -4.06
CA ASP A 55 -10.16 10.05 -4.88
C ASP A 55 -11.39 9.64 -4.07
N ASP A 56 -11.20 9.14 -2.84
CA ASP A 56 -12.30 8.64 -2.01
C ASP A 56 -11.96 8.79 -0.53
N GLU A 57 -12.58 9.77 0.12
CA GLU A 57 -12.36 10.06 1.53
C GLU A 57 -12.78 8.91 2.46
N THR A 58 -13.78 8.12 2.06
CA THR A 58 -14.22 6.96 2.87
C THR A 58 -13.14 5.88 2.88
N ILE A 59 -12.42 5.71 1.79
CA ILE A 59 -11.27 4.80 1.72
C ILE A 59 -10.11 5.36 2.54
N ARG A 60 -9.83 6.66 2.41
CA ARG A 60 -8.75 7.31 3.16
C ARG A 60 -8.89 7.11 4.66
N GLN A 61 -10.08 7.29 5.20
CA GLN A 61 -10.34 7.07 6.62
C GLN A 61 -10.43 5.57 6.94
N GLY A 62 -11.09 4.82 6.07
CA GLY A 62 -11.35 3.39 6.27
C GLY A 62 -10.09 2.54 6.38
N ILE A 63 -9.04 2.82 5.60
CA ILE A 63 -7.80 2.03 5.67
C ILE A 63 -7.07 2.18 7.01
N LYS A 64 -7.21 3.34 7.64
CA LYS A 64 -6.62 3.56 8.98
C LYS A 64 -7.27 2.65 10.02
N GLU A 65 -8.59 2.49 9.93
CA GLU A 65 -9.35 1.60 10.80
C GLU A 65 -9.08 0.13 10.45
N PHE A 66 -9.06 -0.17 9.14
CA PHE A 66 -8.90 -1.55 8.64
C PHE A 66 -7.60 -2.18 9.14
N ALA A 67 -6.49 -1.46 9.07
CA ALA A 67 -5.19 -1.95 9.51
C ALA A 67 -4.85 -1.56 10.96
N ASN A 68 -5.70 -0.76 11.60
CA ASN A 68 -5.37 -0.11 12.86
C ASN A 68 -4.02 0.63 12.77
N TRP A 69 -3.84 1.40 11.70
CA TRP A 69 -2.60 2.09 11.37
C TRP A 69 -2.89 3.51 10.90
N PRO A 70 -2.32 4.55 11.53
CA PRO A 70 -2.80 5.92 11.35
C PRO A 70 -2.29 6.64 10.11
N THR A 71 -1.30 6.11 9.42
CA THR A 71 -0.60 6.84 8.35
C THR A 71 -0.78 6.22 6.97
N ILE A 72 -0.50 7.01 5.94
CA ILE A 72 -0.50 6.63 4.53
C ILE A 72 0.88 7.00 3.98
N PRO A 73 1.55 6.15 3.19
CA PRO A 73 1.00 4.99 2.46
C PRO A 73 0.86 3.73 3.32
N GLN A 74 0.06 2.78 2.82
CA GLN A 74 -0.10 1.46 3.43
C GLN A 74 0.06 0.39 2.35
N LEU A 75 0.96 -0.56 2.60
CA LEU A 75 1.22 -1.69 1.71
C LEU A 75 0.50 -2.95 2.22
N TYR A 76 -0.17 -3.64 1.31
CA TYR A 76 -0.77 -4.95 1.54
C TYR A 76 -0.22 -5.95 0.54
N VAL A 77 0.15 -7.14 1.01
CA VAL A 77 0.63 -8.24 0.17
C VAL A 77 -0.20 -9.48 0.49
N HIS A 78 -0.83 -10.04 -0.54
CA HIS A 78 -1.73 -11.20 -0.41
C HIS A 78 -2.81 -11.00 0.68
N GLY A 79 -3.37 -9.80 0.74
CA GLY A 79 -4.42 -9.44 1.69
C GLY A 79 -3.94 -9.07 3.09
N GLU A 80 -2.65 -9.19 3.37
CA GLU A 80 -2.10 -8.87 4.68
C GLU A 80 -1.45 -7.48 4.71
N PHE A 81 -1.73 -6.73 5.75
CA PHE A 81 -1.09 -5.44 5.98
C PHE A 81 0.39 -5.64 6.33
N ILE A 82 1.26 -4.95 5.60
CA ILE A 82 2.71 -5.04 5.80
C ILE A 82 3.22 -3.85 6.60
N GLY A 83 2.88 -2.64 6.18
CA GLY A 83 3.32 -1.42 6.85
C GLY A 83 3.31 -0.22 5.95
N GLY A 84 3.86 0.86 6.46
CA GLY A 84 4.02 2.12 5.72
C GLY A 84 5.42 2.27 5.16
N SER A 85 5.76 3.52 4.79
CA SER A 85 7.02 3.85 4.13
C SER A 85 8.26 3.41 4.94
N ASP A 86 8.26 3.64 6.25
CA ASP A 86 9.43 3.31 7.08
C ASP A 86 9.66 1.79 7.17
N ILE A 87 8.59 1.04 7.37
CA ILE A 87 8.66 -0.44 7.41
C ILE A 87 9.11 -0.97 6.06
N MET A 88 8.58 -0.44 4.96
CA MET A 88 8.99 -0.83 3.61
C MET A 88 10.47 -0.57 3.38
N THR A 89 10.98 0.57 3.84
CA THR A 89 12.40 0.92 3.73
C THR A 89 13.27 -0.10 4.47
N GLU A 90 12.92 -0.43 5.70
CA GLU A 90 13.66 -1.41 6.50
C GLU A 90 13.64 -2.79 5.85
N MET A 91 12.48 -3.24 5.40
CA MET A 91 12.35 -4.55 4.76
C MET A 91 13.06 -4.62 3.41
N TYR A 92 13.09 -3.50 2.68
CA TYR A 92 13.85 -3.43 1.43
C TYR A 92 15.35 -3.56 1.68
N GLN A 93 15.86 -2.83 2.68
CA GLN A 93 17.29 -2.87 3.03
C GLN A 93 17.73 -4.24 3.53
N SER A 94 16.88 -4.97 4.24
CA SER A 94 17.18 -6.31 4.75
C SER A 94 17.01 -7.42 3.71
N GLY A 95 16.36 -7.12 2.58
CA GLY A 95 16.01 -8.11 1.57
C GLY A 95 14.70 -8.85 1.83
N GLU A 96 14.06 -8.62 2.98
CA GLU A 96 12.80 -9.29 3.34
C GLU A 96 11.66 -8.91 2.40
N LEU A 97 11.63 -7.66 1.93
CA LEU A 97 10.55 -7.21 1.05
C LEU A 97 10.55 -7.96 -0.29
N LYS A 98 11.71 -8.15 -0.89
CA LYS A 98 11.84 -8.91 -2.14
C LYS A 98 11.36 -10.35 -1.96
N LYS A 99 11.73 -10.97 -0.84
CA LYS A 99 11.27 -12.33 -0.52
C LYS A 99 9.76 -12.39 -0.38
N LEU A 100 9.18 -11.44 0.34
CA LEU A 100 7.74 -11.38 0.55
C LEU A 100 6.98 -11.18 -0.76
N LEU A 101 7.51 -10.34 -1.65
CA LEU A 101 6.91 -10.06 -2.95
C LEU A 101 7.15 -11.16 -3.98
N GLY A 102 8.08 -12.06 -3.73
CA GLY A 102 8.42 -13.15 -4.65
C GLY A 102 9.22 -12.71 -5.87
N THR A 103 9.95 -11.61 -5.75
CA THR A 103 10.71 -11.03 -6.88
C THR A 103 12.21 -11.13 -6.71
#